data_286e2026ae2f6444d4f10fae23f6d184
#
_entry.id   286e2026ae2f6444d4f10fae23f6d184
#
_cell.length_a   1.000
_cell.length_b   1.000
_cell.length_c   1.000
_cell.angle_alpha   90.00
_cell.angle_beta   90.00
_cell.angle_gamma   90.00
#
_symmetry.space_group_name_H-M   'P 1'
#
loop_
_entity.id
_entity.type
_entity.pdbx_description
1 polymer ?
#
loop_
_entity_poly.entity_id
_entity_poly.type
_entity_poly.pdbx_seq_one_letter_code
_entity_poly.pdbx_strand_id
1 'polypeptide(L)'
;MKWEGERRMLKTIKYELMRNRLTFLILACILGGAELIFLLAGSPGSIVLGLMLLYAGGMISYFTIWLMGLLSFSRDIREKSGYMIFLTPVSPYKIIISKMLTGLIELAVAAIALILLAVLDMGIINARYGRELSFLRTFARMVNTTPEEVWAVVIVLLISGVFITLTVYSIAYLGSAIAATATQSKGGRRGLSIVFVILILIVYRAIADSIPELDVSVKSHFFREFLSKIPQLIFDILVATGCTLGTGYLMDKKISL
;
A
#
# COMPACT_ATOMS: atom_id res chain seq x y z
N MET A 1 -21.65 -5.62 -23.84
CA MET A 1 -21.81 -4.90 -22.55
C MET A 1 -20.74 -5.26 -21.49
N LYS A 2 -20.35 -6.52 -21.26
CA LYS A 2 -19.32 -6.88 -20.24
C LYS A 2 -17.94 -6.29 -20.55
N TRP A 3 -17.49 -6.40 -21.80
CA TRP A 3 -16.20 -5.91 -22.30
C TRP A 3 -16.01 -4.38 -22.25
N GLU A 4 -17.07 -3.62 -22.39
CA GLU A 4 -16.99 -2.15 -22.28
C GLU A 4 -16.76 -1.68 -20.84
N GLY A 5 -17.33 -2.38 -19.86
CA GLY A 5 -17.13 -2.09 -18.45
C GLY A 5 -15.67 -2.32 -17.98
N GLU A 6 -15.02 -3.36 -18.50
CA GLU A 6 -13.61 -3.67 -18.22
C GLU A 6 -12.67 -2.67 -18.88
N ARG A 7 -12.90 -2.31 -20.14
CA ARG A 7 -12.11 -1.27 -20.82
C ARG A 7 -12.19 0.10 -20.13
N ARG A 8 -13.34 0.45 -19.57
CA ARG A 8 -13.52 1.69 -18.82
C ARG A 8 -12.76 1.68 -17.48
N MET A 9 -12.78 0.55 -16.77
CA MET A 9 -12.00 0.37 -15.53
C MET A 9 -10.49 0.49 -15.79
N LEU A 10 -9.97 -0.15 -16.84
CA LEU A 10 -8.55 -0.03 -17.23
C LEU A 10 -8.17 1.42 -17.61
N LYS A 11 -9.06 2.17 -18.27
CA LYS A 11 -8.85 3.58 -18.53
C LYS A 11 -8.75 4.38 -17.24
N THR A 12 -9.62 4.13 -16.25
CA THR A 12 -9.56 4.81 -14.95
C THR A 12 -8.22 4.55 -14.24
N ILE A 13 -7.75 3.30 -14.22
CA ILE A 13 -6.43 2.94 -13.67
C ILE A 13 -5.32 3.72 -14.38
N LYS A 14 -5.33 3.72 -15.71
CA LYS A 14 -4.33 4.46 -16.50
C LYS A 14 -4.30 5.96 -16.17
N TYR A 15 -5.46 6.61 -16.06
CA TYR A 15 -5.53 8.04 -15.73
C TYR A 15 -5.04 8.33 -14.31
N GLU A 16 -5.34 7.48 -13.35
CA GLU A 16 -4.83 7.60 -11.98
C GLU A 16 -3.30 7.51 -11.94
N LEU A 17 -2.72 6.51 -12.60
CA LEU A 17 -1.26 6.34 -12.72
C LEU A 17 -0.62 7.57 -13.38
N MET A 18 -1.23 8.10 -14.46
CA MET A 18 -0.73 9.31 -15.12
C MET A 18 -0.82 10.55 -14.23
N ARG A 19 -1.84 10.66 -13.38
CA ARG A 19 -2.01 11.76 -12.44
C ARG A 19 -0.89 11.77 -11.38
N ASN A 20 -0.46 10.61 -10.94
CA ASN A 20 0.55 10.46 -9.90
C ASN A 20 2.00 10.50 -10.43
N ARG A 21 2.20 10.55 -11.76
CA ARG A 21 3.53 10.49 -12.42
C ARG A 21 4.54 11.50 -11.89
N LEU A 22 4.11 12.74 -11.59
CA LEU A 22 5.00 13.78 -11.07
C LEU A 22 5.56 13.40 -9.69
N THR A 23 4.73 12.86 -8.82
CA THR A 23 5.17 12.39 -7.48
C THR A 23 6.17 11.24 -7.61
N PHE A 24 5.90 10.27 -8.49
CA PHE A 24 6.86 9.18 -8.76
C PHE A 24 8.19 9.71 -9.28
N LEU A 25 8.17 10.71 -10.16
CA LEU A 25 9.37 11.31 -10.69
C LEU A 25 10.17 12.03 -9.60
N ILE A 26 9.50 12.77 -8.70
CA ILE A 26 10.16 13.44 -7.57
C ILE A 26 10.79 12.41 -6.63
N LEU A 27 10.07 11.33 -6.29
CA LEU A 27 10.59 10.27 -5.44
C LEU A 27 11.77 9.54 -6.08
N ALA A 28 11.69 9.27 -7.40
CA ALA A 28 12.79 8.69 -8.16
C ALA A 28 14.03 9.61 -8.20
N CYS A 29 13.86 10.92 -8.31
CA CYS A 29 14.97 11.88 -8.23
C CYS A 29 15.62 11.90 -6.84
N ILE A 30 14.82 11.83 -5.77
CA ILE A 30 15.33 11.76 -4.37
C ILE A 30 16.15 10.48 -4.19
N LEU A 31 15.61 9.33 -4.58
CA LEU A 31 16.30 8.05 -4.49
C LEU A 31 17.56 8.02 -5.37
N GLY A 32 17.47 8.52 -6.61
CA GLY A 32 18.61 8.63 -7.51
C GLY A 32 19.71 9.56 -6.97
N GLY A 33 19.36 10.65 -6.29
CA GLY A 33 20.30 11.52 -5.61
C GLY A 33 21.02 10.81 -4.45
N ALA A 34 20.27 10.05 -3.63
CA ALA A 34 20.83 9.24 -2.56
C ALA A 34 21.77 8.14 -3.10
N GLU A 35 21.39 7.50 -4.21
CA GLU A 35 22.20 6.50 -4.92
C GLU A 35 23.50 7.11 -5.42
N LEU A 36 23.47 8.30 -6.01
CA LEU A 36 24.68 8.99 -6.45
C LEU A 36 25.62 9.29 -5.28
N ILE A 37 25.11 9.70 -4.13
CA ILE A 37 25.92 9.90 -2.91
C ILE A 37 26.59 8.59 -2.50
N PHE A 38 25.86 7.47 -2.52
CA PHE A 38 26.40 6.15 -2.21
C PHE A 38 27.48 5.72 -3.22
N LEU A 39 27.24 5.89 -4.52
CA LEU A 39 28.18 5.51 -5.59
C LEU A 39 29.47 6.32 -5.56
N LEU A 40 29.41 7.62 -5.26
CA LEU A 40 30.54 8.53 -5.18
C LEU A 40 31.29 8.45 -3.84
N ALA A 41 30.76 7.70 -2.88
CA ALA A 41 31.36 7.56 -1.56
C ALA A 41 32.74 6.91 -1.64
N GLY A 42 33.78 7.62 -1.21
CA GLY A 42 35.18 7.16 -1.20
C GLY A 42 35.65 6.74 0.19
N SER A 43 34.94 7.05 1.26
CA SER A 43 35.30 6.70 2.62
C SER A 43 34.26 5.79 3.28
N PRO A 44 34.63 4.96 4.27
CA PRO A 44 33.68 4.10 4.96
C PRO A 44 32.50 4.87 5.58
N GLY A 45 32.76 6.07 6.11
CA GLY A 45 31.71 6.92 6.70
C GLY A 45 30.72 7.46 5.67
N SER A 46 31.19 7.86 4.47
CA SER A 46 30.31 8.33 3.39
C SER A 46 29.46 7.20 2.79
N ILE A 47 29.96 5.96 2.78
CA ILE A 47 29.20 4.78 2.35
C ILE A 47 28.05 4.50 3.30
N VAL A 48 28.33 4.48 4.61
CA VAL A 48 27.28 4.28 5.63
C VAL A 48 26.23 5.37 5.53
N LEU A 49 26.62 6.62 5.34
CA LEU A 49 25.69 7.73 5.16
C LEU A 49 24.84 7.56 3.90
N GLY A 50 25.46 7.19 2.76
CA GLY A 50 24.73 6.90 1.52
C GLY A 50 23.68 5.79 1.68
N LEU A 51 24.06 4.68 2.31
CA LEU A 51 23.13 3.57 2.61
C LEU A 51 22.01 3.98 3.54
N MET A 52 22.29 4.80 4.58
CA MET A 52 21.25 5.32 5.47
C MET A 52 20.27 6.23 4.73
N LEU A 53 20.76 7.10 3.84
CA LEU A 53 19.92 7.95 3.02
C LEU A 53 19.04 7.15 2.04
N LEU A 54 19.60 6.12 1.41
CA LEU A 54 18.88 5.21 0.52
C LEU A 54 17.77 4.46 1.28
N TYR A 55 18.09 3.88 2.43
CA TYR A 55 17.12 3.16 3.23
C TYR A 55 16.01 4.07 3.75
N ALA A 56 16.36 5.22 4.33
CA ALA A 56 15.39 6.20 4.81
C ALA A 56 14.55 6.77 3.66
N GLY A 57 15.18 7.13 2.53
CA GLY A 57 14.50 7.61 1.33
C GLY A 57 13.56 6.57 0.73
N GLY A 58 13.97 5.30 0.71
CA GLY A 58 13.14 4.17 0.27
C GLY A 58 11.90 3.99 1.15
N MET A 59 12.07 3.99 2.47
CA MET A 59 10.97 3.90 3.43
C MET A 59 9.98 5.06 3.28
N ILE A 60 10.50 6.30 3.21
CA ILE A 60 9.68 7.51 3.02
C ILE A 60 8.93 7.45 1.68
N SER A 61 9.60 7.02 0.61
CA SER A 61 9.00 6.90 -0.72
C SER A 61 7.87 5.87 -0.73
N TYR A 62 8.11 4.69 -0.17
CA TYR A 62 7.10 3.64 -0.08
C TYR A 62 5.89 4.08 0.74
N PHE A 63 6.13 4.69 1.89
CA PHE A 63 5.06 5.22 2.75
C PHE A 63 4.27 6.34 2.07
N THR A 64 4.95 7.23 1.33
CA THR A 64 4.29 8.31 0.57
C THR A 64 3.35 7.73 -0.49
N ILE A 65 3.79 6.71 -1.25
CA ILE A 65 2.97 6.04 -2.26
C ILE A 65 1.76 5.36 -1.59
N TRP A 66 1.97 4.69 -0.46
CA TRP A 66 0.89 4.08 0.31
C TRP A 66 -0.15 5.10 0.78
N LEU A 67 0.30 6.25 1.31
CA LEU A 67 -0.60 7.37 1.68
C LEU A 67 -1.34 7.95 0.48
N MET A 68 -0.71 8.04 -0.69
CA MET A 68 -1.37 8.53 -1.90
C MET A 68 -2.55 7.63 -2.30
N GLY A 69 -2.39 6.31 -2.25
CA GLY A 69 -3.47 5.35 -2.48
C GLY A 69 -4.61 5.52 -1.47
N LEU A 70 -4.26 5.64 -0.19
CA LEU A 70 -5.20 5.84 0.92
C LEU A 70 -6.02 7.13 0.75
N LEU A 71 -5.38 8.23 0.34
CA LEU A 71 -6.02 9.54 0.19
C LEU A 71 -6.68 9.75 -1.19
N SER A 72 -6.44 8.87 -2.16
CA SER A 72 -6.91 9.01 -3.54
C SER A 72 -8.42 9.26 -3.62
N PHE A 73 -9.22 8.43 -2.94
CA PHE A 73 -10.68 8.55 -2.93
C PHE A 73 -11.16 9.82 -2.22
N SER A 74 -10.58 10.13 -1.06
CA SER A 74 -10.92 11.34 -0.30
C SER A 74 -10.61 12.62 -1.08
N ARG A 75 -9.56 12.62 -1.88
CA ARG A 75 -9.20 13.73 -2.77
C ARG A 75 -10.26 13.95 -3.84
N ASP A 76 -10.71 12.89 -4.50
CA ASP A 76 -11.69 13.00 -5.59
C ASP A 76 -13.06 13.48 -5.11
N ILE A 77 -13.52 13.03 -3.93
CA ILE A 77 -14.78 13.52 -3.37
C ILE A 77 -14.73 15.04 -3.08
N ARG A 78 -13.53 15.60 -2.85
CA ARG A 78 -13.36 17.01 -2.48
C ARG A 78 -13.10 17.93 -3.67
N GLU A 79 -12.52 17.42 -4.74
CA GLU A 79 -12.15 18.21 -5.92
C GLU A 79 -13.32 18.27 -6.92
N LYS A 80 -13.50 19.45 -7.54
CA LYS A 80 -14.52 19.63 -8.60
C LYS A 80 -14.27 18.70 -9.80
N SER A 81 -13.02 18.36 -10.07
CA SER A 81 -12.64 17.42 -11.14
C SER A 81 -13.04 15.98 -10.82
N GLY A 82 -13.05 15.60 -9.54
CA GLY A 82 -13.52 14.28 -9.11
C GLY A 82 -15.02 14.08 -9.35
N TYR A 83 -15.80 15.17 -9.29
CA TYR A 83 -17.23 15.15 -9.65
C TYR A 83 -17.49 14.59 -11.05
N MET A 84 -16.63 14.90 -12.02
CA MET A 84 -16.76 14.37 -13.38
C MET A 84 -16.60 12.85 -13.47
N ILE A 85 -15.85 12.24 -12.55
CA ILE A 85 -15.68 10.77 -12.51
C ILE A 85 -17.01 10.10 -12.15
N PHE A 86 -17.80 10.74 -11.29
CA PHE A 86 -19.10 10.22 -10.86
C PHE A 86 -20.23 10.47 -11.89
N LEU A 87 -20.02 11.39 -12.84
CA LEU A 87 -20.92 11.58 -13.98
C LEU A 87 -20.69 10.56 -15.10
N THR A 88 -19.62 9.77 -15.03
CA THR A 88 -19.41 8.70 -16.00
C THR A 88 -20.39 7.55 -15.73
N PRO A 89 -20.91 6.87 -16.78
CA PRO A 89 -21.81 5.73 -16.62
C PRO A 89 -21.07 4.47 -16.14
N VAL A 90 -20.34 4.61 -15.02
CA VAL A 90 -19.59 3.55 -14.33
C VAL A 90 -20.14 3.42 -12.93
N SER A 91 -20.45 2.19 -12.50
CA SER A 91 -20.98 1.97 -11.14
C SER A 91 -19.97 2.44 -10.08
N PRO A 92 -20.43 3.03 -8.96
CA PRO A 92 -19.56 3.50 -7.87
C PRO A 92 -18.60 2.42 -7.36
N TYR A 93 -19.04 1.18 -7.28
CA TYR A 93 -18.25 0.02 -6.88
C TYR A 93 -17.01 -0.18 -7.77
N LYS A 94 -17.18 -0.04 -9.10
CA LYS A 94 -16.05 -0.18 -10.05
C LYS A 94 -15.03 0.94 -9.89
N ILE A 95 -15.49 2.14 -9.56
CA ILE A 95 -14.59 3.29 -9.29
C ILE A 95 -13.76 3.01 -8.03
N ILE A 96 -14.40 2.54 -6.95
CA ILE A 96 -13.72 2.21 -5.70
C ILE A 96 -12.68 1.11 -5.93
N ILE A 97 -13.08 0.01 -6.55
CA ILE A 97 -12.19 -1.14 -6.84
C ILE A 97 -11.03 -0.70 -7.74
N SER A 98 -11.27 0.11 -8.78
CA SER A 98 -10.19 0.57 -9.65
C SER A 98 -9.15 1.42 -8.90
N LYS A 99 -9.57 2.24 -7.92
CA LYS A 99 -8.66 3.02 -7.07
C LYS A 99 -7.84 2.15 -6.13
N MET A 100 -8.48 1.17 -5.49
CA MET A 100 -7.77 0.21 -4.65
C MET A 100 -6.73 -0.57 -5.45
N LEU A 101 -7.09 -1.04 -6.65
CA LEU A 101 -6.18 -1.74 -7.57
C LEU A 101 -5.03 -0.83 -8.02
N THR A 102 -5.31 0.44 -8.35
CA THR A 102 -4.26 1.39 -8.71
C THR A 102 -3.25 1.56 -7.58
N GLY A 103 -3.72 1.78 -6.35
CA GLY A 103 -2.84 1.89 -5.18
C GLY A 103 -2.00 0.64 -4.95
N LEU A 104 -2.56 -0.57 -5.13
CA LEU A 104 -1.80 -1.82 -5.05
C LEU A 104 -0.74 -1.94 -6.16
N ILE A 105 -1.08 -1.57 -7.40
CA ILE A 105 -0.13 -1.57 -8.53
C ILE A 105 1.02 -0.61 -8.25
N GLU A 106 0.72 0.61 -7.78
CA GLU A 106 1.73 1.61 -7.42
C GLU A 106 2.68 1.10 -6.33
N LEU A 107 2.15 0.46 -5.28
CA LEU A 107 2.94 -0.15 -4.22
C LEU A 107 3.79 -1.33 -4.72
N ALA A 108 3.23 -2.18 -5.56
CA ALA A 108 3.96 -3.31 -6.14
C ALA A 108 5.14 -2.83 -7.01
N VAL A 109 4.92 -1.83 -7.85
CA VAL A 109 5.97 -1.22 -8.68
C VAL A 109 7.06 -0.60 -7.80
N ALA A 110 6.67 0.13 -6.75
CA ALA A 110 7.61 0.72 -5.80
C ALA A 110 8.43 -0.36 -5.06
N ALA A 111 7.77 -1.42 -4.58
CA ALA A 111 8.45 -2.53 -3.90
C ALA A 111 9.46 -3.22 -4.81
N ILE A 112 9.08 -3.51 -6.06
CA ILE A 112 9.99 -4.11 -7.06
C ILE A 112 11.19 -3.19 -7.32
N ALA A 113 10.96 -1.89 -7.50
CA ALA A 113 12.03 -0.92 -7.73
C ALA A 113 13.01 -0.86 -6.56
N LEU A 114 12.51 -0.83 -5.31
CA LEU A 114 13.35 -0.81 -4.11
C LEU A 114 14.14 -2.13 -3.92
N ILE A 115 13.53 -3.28 -4.24
CA ILE A 115 14.22 -4.58 -4.18
C ILE A 115 15.35 -4.62 -5.22
N LEU A 116 15.10 -4.18 -6.46
CA LEU A 116 16.11 -4.13 -7.51
C LEU A 116 17.27 -3.22 -7.11
N LEU A 117 16.97 -2.05 -6.53
CA LEU A 117 17.98 -1.10 -6.04
C LEU A 117 18.82 -1.75 -4.93
N ALA A 118 18.19 -2.39 -3.94
CA ALA A 118 18.90 -3.09 -2.87
C ALA A 118 19.81 -4.22 -3.38
N VAL A 119 19.40 -4.96 -4.41
CA VAL A 119 20.21 -6.01 -5.04
C VAL A 119 21.42 -5.41 -5.76
N LEU A 120 21.25 -4.29 -6.47
CA LEU A 120 22.33 -3.54 -7.12
C LEU A 120 23.34 -3.04 -6.09
N ASP A 121 22.91 -2.44 -5.00
CA ASP A 121 23.78 -1.94 -3.92
C ASP A 121 24.61 -3.06 -3.31
N MET A 122 24.01 -4.20 -3.04
CA MET A 122 24.73 -5.37 -2.54
C MET A 122 25.79 -5.86 -3.55
N GLY A 123 25.47 -5.84 -4.85
CA GLY A 123 26.43 -6.17 -5.91
C GLY A 123 27.62 -5.22 -5.91
N ILE A 124 27.39 -3.93 -5.76
CA ILE A 124 28.43 -2.89 -5.72
C ILE A 124 29.30 -3.05 -4.46
N ILE A 125 28.69 -3.30 -3.30
CA ILE A 125 29.43 -3.54 -2.04
C ILE A 125 30.31 -4.78 -2.17
N ASN A 126 29.79 -5.88 -2.73
CA ASN A 126 30.55 -7.09 -2.95
C ASN A 126 31.76 -6.85 -3.88
N ALA A 127 31.56 -6.13 -4.98
CA ALA A 127 32.63 -5.82 -5.94
C ALA A 127 33.70 -4.91 -5.34
N ARG A 128 33.35 -3.93 -4.50
CA ARG A 128 34.28 -2.96 -3.90
C ARG A 128 35.05 -3.52 -2.71
N TYR A 129 34.42 -4.37 -1.91
CA TYR A 129 35.01 -4.80 -0.62
C TYR A 129 35.30 -6.28 -0.53
N GLY A 130 35.15 -7.05 -1.60
CA GLY A 130 35.35 -8.49 -1.62
C GLY A 130 34.48 -9.26 -0.63
N ARG A 131 33.30 -8.73 -0.28
CA ARG A 131 32.38 -9.39 0.64
C ARG A 131 31.37 -10.23 -0.16
N GLU A 132 31.11 -11.44 0.29
CA GLU A 132 30.06 -12.31 -0.28
C GLU A 132 28.71 -12.05 0.42
N LEU A 133 28.17 -10.84 0.26
CA LEU A 133 26.84 -10.55 0.73
C LEU A 133 25.82 -11.10 -0.26
N SER A 134 24.96 -12.01 0.20
CA SER A 134 23.84 -12.51 -0.58
C SER A 134 22.54 -11.89 -0.06
N PHE A 135 21.73 -11.33 -0.95
CA PHE A 135 20.42 -10.77 -0.60
C PHE A 135 19.56 -11.78 0.17
N LEU A 136 19.49 -13.01 -0.34
CA LEU A 136 18.73 -14.08 0.30
C LEU A 136 19.21 -14.40 1.72
N ARG A 137 20.51 -14.50 1.94
CA ARG A 137 21.07 -14.76 3.28
C ARG A 137 20.86 -13.60 4.23
N THR A 138 20.99 -12.37 3.75
CA THR A 138 20.78 -11.17 4.56
C THR A 138 19.31 -11.05 4.94
N PHE A 139 18.41 -11.25 3.99
CA PHE A 139 16.95 -11.25 4.24
C PHE A 139 16.54 -12.39 5.20
N ALA A 140 17.06 -13.60 4.99
CA ALA A 140 16.81 -14.74 5.87
C ALA A 140 17.18 -14.45 7.33
N ARG A 141 18.31 -13.77 7.57
CA ARG A 141 18.71 -13.34 8.92
C ARG A 141 17.77 -12.30 9.52
N MET A 142 17.29 -11.34 8.71
CA MET A 142 16.35 -10.30 9.17
C MET A 142 15.00 -10.90 9.61
N VAL A 143 14.54 -11.93 8.91
CA VAL A 143 13.23 -12.58 9.18
C VAL A 143 13.39 -13.81 10.08
N ASN A 144 14.60 -14.10 10.54
CA ASN A 144 14.93 -15.24 11.40
C ASN A 144 14.48 -16.60 10.81
N THR A 145 14.79 -16.80 9.52
CA THR A 145 14.42 -17.99 8.74
C THR A 145 15.64 -18.60 8.03
N THR A 146 15.46 -19.77 7.43
CA THR A 146 16.49 -20.38 6.59
C THR A 146 16.46 -19.80 5.17
N PRO A 147 17.60 -19.75 4.44
CA PRO A 147 17.63 -19.25 3.07
C PRO A 147 16.71 -20.02 2.11
N GLU A 148 16.41 -21.28 2.40
CA GLU A 148 15.51 -22.14 1.60
C GLU A 148 14.04 -21.75 1.76
N GLU A 149 13.66 -21.24 2.95
CA GLU A 149 12.30 -20.80 3.25
C GLU A 149 12.01 -19.35 2.86
N VAL A 150 13.05 -18.57 2.46
CA VAL A 150 12.92 -17.14 2.14
C VAL A 150 11.80 -16.86 1.14
N TRP A 151 11.69 -17.66 0.07
CA TRP A 151 10.66 -17.45 -0.94
C TRP A 151 9.24 -17.64 -0.38
N ALA A 152 9.06 -18.62 0.47
CA ALA A 152 7.79 -18.85 1.13
C ALA A 152 7.42 -17.68 2.05
N VAL A 153 8.39 -17.17 2.82
CA VAL A 153 8.23 -15.98 3.66
C VAL A 153 7.85 -14.75 2.83
N VAL A 154 8.53 -14.52 1.71
CA VAL A 154 8.23 -13.39 0.80
C VAL A 154 6.80 -13.48 0.27
N ILE A 155 6.36 -14.66 -0.17
CA ILE A 155 5.00 -14.87 -0.68
C ILE A 155 3.97 -14.57 0.41
N VAL A 156 4.19 -15.06 1.62
CA VAL A 156 3.29 -14.82 2.76
C VAL A 156 3.23 -13.34 3.13
N LEU A 157 4.37 -12.65 3.18
CA LEU A 157 4.42 -11.21 3.45
C LEU A 157 3.71 -10.41 2.36
N LEU A 158 3.87 -10.79 1.09
CA LEU A 158 3.16 -10.15 -0.02
C LEU A 158 1.64 -10.34 0.09
N ILE A 159 1.18 -11.57 0.34
CA ILE A 159 -0.25 -11.86 0.50
C ILE A 159 -0.82 -11.07 1.69
N SER A 160 -0.19 -11.16 2.86
CA SER A 160 -0.64 -10.44 4.05
C SER A 160 -0.61 -8.91 3.84
N GLY A 161 0.43 -8.39 3.22
CA GLY A 161 0.57 -6.97 2.89
C GLY A 161 -0.54 -6.46 1.96
N VAL A 162 -0.93 -7.26 0.96
CA VAL A 162 -2.05 -6.93 0.07
C VAL A 162 -3.36 -6.86 0.85
N PHE A 163 -3.68 -7.85 1.68
CA PHE A 163 -4.92 -7.86 2.44
C PHE A 163 -5.00 -6.72 3.45
N ILE A 164 -3.93 -6.48 4.21
CA ILE A 164 -3.87 -5.35 5.16
C ILE A 164 -4.06 -4.02 4.42
N THR A 165 -3.39 -3.83 3.28
CA THR A 165 -3.51 -2.60 2.49
C THR A 165 -4.93 -2.41 1.97
N LEU A 166 -5.58 -3.45 1.44
CA LEU A 166 -6.97 -3.41 0.99
C LEU A 166 -7.93 -3.06 2.13
N THR A 167 -7.72 -3.65 3.32
CA THR A 167 -8.54 -3.37 4.50
C THR A 167 -8.40 -1.91 4.92
N VAL A 168 -7.18 -1.39 5.03
CA VAL A 168 -6.95 0.01 5.42
C VAL A 168 -7.50 0.98 4.37
N TYR A 169 -7.33 0.70 3.09
CA TYR A 169 -7.90 1.52 2.01
C TYR A 169 -9.43 1.52 2.06
N SER A 170 -10.07 0.36 2.24
CA SER A 170 -11.53 0.26 2.33
C SER A 170 -12.10 1.03 3.52
N ILE A 171 -11.44 0.96 4.68
CA ILE A 171 -11.80 1.73 5.88
C ILE A 171 -11.66 3.23 5.62
N ALA A 172 -10.56 3.67 5.00
CA ALA A 172 -10.34 5.08 4.69
C ALA A 172 -11.36 5.63 3.69
N TYR A 173 -11.75 4.82 2.71
CA TYR A 173 -12.76 5.19 1.71
C TYR A 173 -14.14 5.27 2.36
N LEU A 174 -14.50 4.33 3.24
CA LEU A 174 -15.75 4.38 3.99
C LEU A 174 -15.83 5.62 4.88
N GLY A 175 -14.79 5.89 5.68
CA GLY A 175 -14.74 7.07 6.53
C GLY A 175 -14.86 8.38 5.75
N SER A 176 -14.23 8.42 4.55
CA SER A 176 -14.35 9.57 3.64
C SER A 176 -15.74 9.73 3.04
N ALA A 177 -16.41 8.62 2.70
CA ALA A 177 -17.80 8.63 2.20
C ALA A 177 -18.79 9.08 3.28
N ILE A 178 -18.65 8.57 4.52
CA ILE A 178 -19.47 9.01 5.66
C ILE A 178 -19.30 10.52 5.91
N ALA A 179 -18.06 11.01 5.92
CA ALA A 179 -17.79 12.43 6.10
C ALA A 179 -18.40 13.30 4.99
N ALA A 180 -18.44 12.80 3.76
CA ALA A 180 -19.04 13.49 2.62
C ALA A 180 -20.58 13.60 2.74
N THR A 181 -21.23 12.61 3.37
CA THR A 181 -22.67 12.66 3.63
C THR A 181 -23.04 13.55 4.82
N ALA A 182 -22.11 13.69 5.80
CA ALA A 182 -22.38 14.42 7.04
C ALA A 182 -22.19 15.94 6.91
N THR A 183 -21.33 16.42 5.99
CA THR A 183 -21.07 17.86 5.84
C THR A 183 -20.79 18.28 4.41
N GLN A 184 -21.28 19.45 4.03
CA GLN A 184 -21.05 20.04 2.69
C GLN A 184 -19.81 20.94 2.64
N SER A 185 -19.27 21.39 3.78
CA SER A 185 -18.10 22.28 3.82
C SER A 185 -16.81 21.51 3.50
N LYS A 186 -15.95 22.06 2.61
CA LYS A 186 -14.69 21.41 2.22
C LYS A 186 -13.72 21.18 3.39
N GLY A 187 -13.63 22.14 4.31
CA GLY A 187 -12.77 22.04 5.52
C GLY A 187 -13.31 21.02 6.51
N GLY A 188 -14.62 21.05 6.78
CA GLY A 188 -15.29 20.11 7.65
C GLY A 188 -15.20 18.66 7.18
N ARG A 189 -15.33 18.41 5.88
CA ARG A 189 -15.15 17.06 5.29
C ARG A 189 -13.78 16.46 5.58
N ARG A 190 -12.71 17.29 5.53
CA ARG A 190 -11.35 16.80 5.78
C ARG A 190 -11.16 16.36 7.23
N GLY A 191 -11.53 17.22 8.17
CA GLY A 191 -11.44 16.90 9.59
C GLY A 191 -12.32 15.71 9.98
N LEU A 192 -13.58 15.72 9.53
CA LEU A 192 -14.54 14.66 9.83
C LEU A 192 -14.15 13.31 9.22
N SER A 193 -13.58 13.31 7.99
CA SER A 193 -13.04 12.10 7.37
C SER A 193 -11.94 11.46 8.21
N ILE A 194 -10.99 12.24 8.71
CA ILE A 194 -9.91 11.75 9.58
C ILE A 194 -10.50 11.15 10.86
N VAL A 195 -11.45 11.85 11.50
CA VAL A 195 -12.09 11.37 12.73
C VAL A 195 -12.80 10.02 12.49
N PHE A 196 -13.59 9.90 11.43
CA PHE A 196 -14.29 8.65 11.12
C PHE A 196 -13.33 7.52 10.77
N VAL A 197 -12.26 7.79 10.01
CA VAL A 197 -11.24 6.77 9.70
C VAL A 197 -10.57 6.28 10.98
N ILE A 198 -10.17 7.18 11.89
CA ILE A 198 -9.55 6.82 13.17
C ILE A 198 -10.53 5.99 14.02
N LEU A 199 -11.80 6.42 14.11
CA LEU A 199 -12.81 5.71 14.88
C LEU A 199 -13.06 4.30 14.35
N ILE A 200 -13.19 4.13 13.03
CA ILE A 200 -13.37 2.81 12.40
C ILE A 200 -12.12 1.94 12.62
N LEU A 201 -10.91 2.52 12.51
CA LEU A 201 -9.67 1.80 12.78
C LEU A 201 -9.56 1.34 14.24
N ILE A 202 -9.98 2.16 15.20
CA ILE A 202 -10.02 1.76 16.61
C ILE A 202 -10.96 0.58 16.82
N VAL A 203 -12.18 0.65 16.27
CA VAL A 203 -13.15 -0.45 16.36
C VAL A 203 -12.63 -1.70 15.67
N TYR A 204 -12.08 -1.55 14.45
CA TYR A 204 -11.46 -2.66 13.73
C TYR A 204 -10.36 -3.33 14.57
N ARG A 205 -9.45 -2.51 15.15
CA ARG A 205 -8.34 -3.04 15.96
C ARG A 205 -8.83 -3.76 17.21
N ALA A 206 -9.80 -3.19 17.93
CA ALA A 206 -10.38 -3.81 19.12
C ALA A 206 -11.02 -5.17 18.82
N ILE A 207 -11.68 -5.32 17.67
CA ILE A 207 -12.25 -6.60 17.24
C ILE A 207 -11.14 -7.55 16.78
N ALA A 208 -10.19 -7.09 15.98
CA ALA A 208 -9.08 -7.89 15.47
C ALA A 208 -8.24 -8.51 16.61
N ASP A 209 -7.97 -7.74 17.67
CA ASP A 209 -7.22 -8.20 18.83
C ASP A 209 -8.01 -9.22 19.70
N SER A 210 -9.34 -9.30 19.51
CA SER A 210 -10.20 -10.27 20.20
C SER A 210 -10.33 -11.60 19.45
N ILE A 211 -9.79 -11.71 18.23
CA ILE A 211 -9.87 -12.93 17.42
C ILE A 211 -8.84 -13.92 17.95
N PRO A 212 -9.25 -15.15 18.32
CA PRO A 212 -8.32 -16.14 18.81
C PRO A 212 -7.38 -16.62 17.69
N GLU A 213 -6.10 -16.76 18.02
CA GLU A 213 -5.13 -17.38 17.14
C GLU A 213 -5.34 -18.90 17.09
N LEU A 214 -5.13 -19.50 15.91
CA LEU A 214 -5.18 -20.95 15.76
C LEU A 214 -3.92 -21.59 16.34
N ASP A 215 -4.08 -22.60 17.20
CA ASP A 215 -2.94 -23.42 17.64
C ASP A 215 -2.60 -24.43 16.54
N VAL A 216 -1.50 -24.18 15.82
CA VAL A 216 -1.06 -24.99 14.68
C VAL A 216 0.33 -25.56 14.97
N SER A 217 0.44 -26.89 14.94
CA SER A 217 1.71 -27.59 15.13
C SER A 217 2.44 -27.80 13.79
N VAL A 218 3.30 -26.83 13.41
CA VAL A 218 4.17 -26.91 12.23
C VAL A 218 5.62 -26.71 12.65
N LYS A 219 6.56 -27.43 12.02
CA LYS A 219 7.99 -27.36 12.31
C LYS A 219 8.62 -25.98 12.06
N SER A 220 8.21 -25.30 11.01
CA SER A 220 8.68 -23.95 10.70
C SER A 220 7.97 -22.92 11.57
N HIS A 221 8.75 -22.13 12.33
CA HIS A 221 8.24 -21.07 13.20
C HIS A 221 7.40 -20.03 12.40
N PHE A 222 7.89 -19.65 11.24
CA PHE A 222 7.24 -18.66 10.39
C PHE A 222 5.87 -19.15 9.87
N PHE A 223 5.80 -20.39 9.36
CA PHE A 223 4.53 -20.95 8.87
C PHE A 223 3.53 -21.17 10.01
N ARG A 224 3.98 -21.52 11.20
CA ARG A 224 3.12 -21.61 12.39
C ARG A 224 2.48 -20.25 12.67
N GLU A 225 3.28 -19.18 12.73
CA GLU A 225 2.79 -17.84 13.00
C GLU A 225 1.85 -17.31 11.92
N PHE A 226 2.10 -17.64 10.66
CA PHE A 226 1.19 -17.27 9.56
C PHE A 226 -0.14 -18.03 9.64
N LEU A 227 -0.10 -19.35 9.84
CA LEU A 227 -1.30 -20.19 9.93
C LEU A 227 -2.14 -19.84 11.15
N SER A 228 -1.51 -19.46 12.26
CA SER A 228 -2.24 -19.01 13.45
C SER A 228 -3.07 -17.73 13.20
N LYS A 229 -2.65 -16.90 12.25
CA LYS A 229 -3.32 -15.62 11.88
C LYS A 229 -4.35 -15.76 10.75
N ILE A 230 -4.63 -16.96 10.25
CA ILE A 230 -5.67 -17.17 9.23
C ILE A 230 -7.03 -16.57 9.62
N PRO A 231 -7.54 -16.73 10.87
CA PRO A 231 -8.81 -16.14 11.25
C PRO A 231 -8.82 -14.62 11.12
N GLN A 232 -7.71 -13.97 11.44
CA GLN A 232 -7.54 -12.53 11.26
C GLN A 232 -7.56 -12.14 9.77
N LEU A 233 -6.91 -12.91 8.90
CA LEU A 233 -6.96 -12.69 7.45
C LEU A 233 -8.39 -12.79 6.88
N ILE A 234 -9.17 -13.77 7.34
CA ILE A 234 -10.58 -13.91 6.96
C ILE A 234 -11.38 -12.69 7.43
N PHE A 235 -11.15 -12.24 8.66
CA PHE A 235 -11.76 -11.03 9.19
C PHE A 235 -11.41 -9.79 8.36
N ASP A 236 -10.15 -9.62 7.97
CA ASP A 236 -9.67 -8.54 7.11
C ASP A 236 -10.43 -8.51 5.77
N ILE A 237 -10.62 -9.67 5.14
CA ILE A 237 -11.39 -9.79 3.89
C ILE A 237 -12.85 -9.38 4.10
N LEU A 238 -13.48 -9.81 5.20
CA LEU A 238 -14.86 -9.45 5.52
C LEU A 238 -15.00 -7.95 5.76
N VAL A 239 -14.09 -7.34 6.53
CA VAL A 239 -14.07 -5.89 6.76
C VAL A 239 -13.83 -5.12 5.47
N ALA A 240 -12.84 -5.52 4.66
CA ALA A 240 -12.56 -4.88 3.38
C ALA A 240 -13.78 -4.92 2.44
N THR A 241 -14.44 -6.07 2.36
CA THR A 241 -15.64 -6.25 1.54
C THR A 241 -16.80 -5.41 2.08
N GLY A 242 -17.07 -5.48 3.38
CA GLY A 242 -18.15 -4.71 4.03
C GLY A 242 -17.95 -3.20 3.87
N CYS A 243 -16.73 -2.70 4.11
CA CYS A 243 -16.41 -1.27 3.93
C CYS A 243 -16.55 -0.83 2.46
N THR A 244 -16.11 -1.66 1.51
CA THR A 244 -16.23 -1.37 0.08
C THR A 244 -17.69 -1.31 -0.36
N LEU A 245 -18.52 -2.26 0.08
CA LEU A 245 -19.96 -2.27 -0.17
C LEU A 245 -20.66 -1.07 0.48
N GLY A 246 -20.31 -0.75 1.73
CA GLY A 246 -20.84 0.42 2.44
C GLY A 246 -20.49 1.73 1.74
N THR A 247 -19.25 1.87 1.27
CA THR A 247 -18.81 3.04 0.50
C THR A 247 -19.60 3.18 -0.80
N GLY A 248 -19.75 2.09 -1.55
CA GLY A 248 -20.50 2.07 -2.81
C GLY A 248 -21.98 2.44 -2.61
N TYR A 249 -22.59 1.90 -1.57
CA TYR A 249 -23.99 2.21 -1.21
C TYR A 249 -24.19 3.70 -0.85
N LEU A 250 -23.28 4.26 -0.05
CA LEU A 250 -23.34 5.68 0.32
C LEU A 250 -23.19 6.59 -0.90
N MET A 251 -22.34 6.20 -1.83
CA MET A 251 -22.14 6.95 -3.08
C MET A 251 -23.38 6.88 -3.99
N ASP A 252 -24.00 5.72 -4.08
CA ASP A 252 -25.16 5.51 -4.98
C ASP A 252 -26.41 6.22 -4.49
N LYS A 253 -26.67 6.20 -3.16
CA LYS A 253 -27.95 6.68 -2.60
C LYS A 253 -27.90 8.04 -1.93
N LYS A 254 -26.76 8.46 -1.33
CA LYS A 254 -26.68 9.67 -0.51
C LYS A 254 -25.78 10.76 -1.06
N ILE A 255 -24.87 10.43 -1.94
CA ILE A 255 -24.07 11.39 -2.67
C ILE A 255 -24.71 11.56 -4.06
N SER A 256 -26.03 11.70 -4.09
CA SER A 256 -26.73 12.18 -5.28
C SER A 256 -26.36 13.65 -5.45
N LEU A 257 -25.54 13.90 -6.37
CA LEU A 257 -24.99 15.17 -6.81
C LEU A 257 -25.97 15.85 -7.75
#